data_03ea7ab373beb70019c84f2a58dec199
#
_entry.id   03ea7ab373beb70019c84f2a58dec199
#
_cell.length_a   1.000
_cell.length_b   1.000
_cell.length_c   1.000
_cell.angle_alpha   90.00
_cell.angle_beta   90.00
_cell.angle_gamma   90.00
#
_symmetry.space_group_name_H-M   'P 1'
#
loop_
_entity.id
_entity.type
_entity.pdbx_description
1 polymer ?
#
loop_
_entity_poly.entity_id
_entity_poly.type
_entity_poly.pdbx_seq_one_letter_code
_entity_poly.pdbx_strand_id
1 'polypeptide(L)'
;GYAVTNPDRLSKWKEIRDPWPVNSLAINVTNMIMKDSKMHQKRLKKIHRWVKEEGKWLHMNLSDFYTIKPLPSATNFQLIKSKISTLNIIENLKQRGILLRDCRSFINLNENWLRISLLKREQNIQIINALKDYVK
;
A
#
# COMPACT_ATOMS: atom_id res chain seq x y z
N GLY A 1 -7.72 -1.25 11.85
CA GLY A 1 -6.80 -0.53 12.76
C GLY A 1 -7.10 -0.81 14.22
N TYR A 2 -6.21 -0.39 15.09
CA TYR A 2 -6.40 -0.45 16.55
C TYR A 2 -5.93 0.86 17.18
N ALA A 3 -6.44 1.16 18.38
CA ALA A 3 -5.99 2.28 19.17
C ALA A 3 -5.63 1.80 20.59
N VAL A 4 -4.56 2.40 21.15
CA VAL A 4 -4.14 2.18 22.54
C VAL A 4 -4.24 3.52 23.25
N THR A 5 -4.97 3.55 24.38
CA THR A 5 -5.22 4.75 25.15
C THR A 5 -5.48 4.40 26.61
N ASN A 6 -5.67 5.42 27.49
CA ASN A 6 -6.02 5.18 28.87
C ASN A 6 -7.47 4.61 28.99
N PRO A 7 -7.79 3.92 30.12
CA PRO A 7 -9.10 3.28 30.33
C PRO A 7 -10.30 4.23 30.23
N ASP A 8 -10.19 5.45 30.77
CA ASP A 8 -11.29 6.43 30.79
C ASP A 8 -11.69 6.88 29.39
N ARG A 9 -10.69 7.12 28.52
CA ARG A 9 -10.90 7.45 27.13
C ARG A 9 -11.47 6.26 26.36
N LEU A 10 -10.98 5.07 26.65
CA LEU A 10 -11.47 3.84 26.03
C LEU A 10 -12.94 3.59 26.35
N SER A 11 -13.38 3.85 27.59
CA SER A 11 -14.79 3.71 27.99
C SER A 11 -15.69 4.65 27.19
N LYS A 12 -15.32 5.92 27.05
CA LYS A 12 -16.07 6.89 26.22
C LYS A 12 -16.14 6.47 24.74
N TRP A 13 -15.04 5.94 24.19
CA TRP A 13 -15.03 5.49 22.80
C TRP A 13 -15.86 4.23 22.56
N LYS A 14 -15.99 3.35 23.58
CA LYS A 14 -16.84 2.16 23.49
C LYS A 14 -18.32 2.53 23.32
N GLU A 15 -18.78 3.62 23.92
CA GLU A 15 -20.18 4.07 23.85
C GLU A 15 -20.59 4.53 22.44
N ILE A 16 -19.64 5.11 21.69
CA ILE A 16 -19.88 5.65 20.34
C ILE A 16 -19.42 4.72 19.22
N ARG A 17 -18.85 3.57 19.59
CA ARG A 17 -18.34 2.58 18.62
C ARG A 17 -19.45 1.70 18.09
N ASP A 18 -19.37 1.35 16.79
CA ASP A 18 -20.21 0.30 16.20
C ASP A 18 -20.22 -0.95 17.09
N PRO A 19 -21.39 -1.57 17.34
CA PRO A 19 -21.51 -2.80 18.13
C PRO A 19 -20.70 -3.97 17.56
N TRP A 20 -20.54 -4.02 16.22
CA TRP A 20 -19.90 -5.11 15.49
C TRP A 20 -18.72 -4.62 14.61
N PRO A 21 -17.70 -3.93 15.16
CA PRO A 21 -16.67 -3.28 14.36
C PRO A 21 -15.71 -4.28 13.69
N VAL A 22 -15.64 -5.51 14.21
CA VAL A 22 -14.86 -6.61 13.66
C VAL A 22 -15.66 -7.89 13.74
N ASN A 23 -15.79 -8.62 12.64
CA ASN A 23 -16.52 -9.87 12.62
C ASN A 23 -15.78 -10.98 13.38
N SER A 24 -16.51 -11.97 13.88
CA SER A 24 -16.01 -13.07 14.72
C SER A 24 -14.92 -13.90 14.01
N LEU A 25 -15.05 -14.10 12.69
CA LEU A 25 -14.04 -14.83 11.92
C LEU A 25 -12.69 -14.10 11.94
N ALA A 26 -12.68 -12.79 11.70
CA ALA A 26 -11.47 -11.97 11.74
C ALA A 26 -10.84 -11.98 13.14
N ILE A 27 -11.64 -11.92 14.21
CA ILE A 27 -11.15 -12.03 15.61
C ILE A 27 -10.48 -13.38 15.82
N ASN A 28 -11.13 -14.49 15.46
CA ASN A 28 -10.61 -15.84 15.65
C ASN A 28 -9.32 -16.06 14.85
N VAL A 29 -9.27 -15.67 13.58
CA VAL A 29 -8.05 -15.77 12.75
C VAL A 29 -6.91 -14.95 13.36
N THR A 30 -7.18 -13.72 13.82
CA THR A 30 -6.18 -12.90 14.49
C THR A 30 -5.64 -13.57 15.73
N ASN A 31 -6.52 -14.09 16.58
CA ASN A 31 -6.12 -14.82 17.79
C ASN A 31 -5.26 -16.04 17.47
N MET A 32 -5.61 -16.81 16.43
CA MET A 32 -4.81 -17.97 16.00
C MET A 32 -3.42 -17.54 15.53
N ILE A 33 -3.31 -16.46 14.76
CA ILE A 33 -2.03 -15.93 14.28
C ILE A 33 -1.16 -15.45 15.43
N MET A 34 -1.76 -14.81 16.44
CA MET A 34 -1.03 -14.21 17.56
C MET A 34 -0.65 -15.19 18.65
N LYS A 35 -1.34 -16.35 18.78
CA LYS A 35 -1.03 -17.38 19.78
C LYS A 35 0.39 -17.94 19.67
N ASP A 36 0.87 -18.15 18.45
CA ASP A 36 2.25 -18.63 18.22
C ASP A 36 3.18 -17.44 17.98
N SER A 37 3.76 -16.94 19.06
CA SER A 37 4.66 -15.78 19.02
C SER A 37 5.92 -16.02 18.16
N LYS A 38 6.46 -17.25 18.13
CA LYS A 38 7.64 -17.59 17.31
C LYS A 38 7.30 -17.55 15.83
N MET A 39 6.19 -18.16 15.45
CA MET A 39 5.69 -18.13 14.07
C MET A 39 5.34 -16.71 13.64
N HIS A 40 4.69 -15.93 14.51
CA HIS A 40 4.38 -14.54 14.27
C HIS A 40 5.63 -13.71 13.99
N GLN A 41 6.66 -13.81 14.84
CA GLN A 41 7.94 -13.12 14.64
C GLN A 41 8.65 -13.54 13.34
N LYS A 42 8.61 -14.82 12.98
CA LYS A 42 9.15 -15.31 11.70
C LYS A 42 8.42 -14.68 10.50
N ARG A 43 7.08 -14.58 10.56
CA ARG A 43 6.27 -13.92 9.53
C ARG A 43 6.59 -12.43 9.40
N LEU A 44 6.69 -11.70 10.52
CA LEU A 44 7.05 -10.29 10.54
C LEU A 44 8.42 -10.06 9.88
N LYS A 45 9.44 -10.84 10.24
CA LYS A 45 10.78 -10.75 9.63
C LYS A 45 10.73 -10.98 8.12
N LYS A 46 9.91 -11.95 7.65
CA LYS A 46 9.72 -12.22 6.22
C LYS A 46 9.05 -11.04 5.51
N ILE A 47 8.00 -10.48 6.11
CA ILE A 47 7.28 -9.32 5.55
C ILE A 47 8.20 -8.10 5.49
N HIS A 48 8.93 -7.79 6.56
CA HIS A 48 9.84 -6.65 6.59
C HIS A 48 10.94 -6.77 5.54
N ARG A 49 11.51 -7.98 5.38
CA ARG A 49 12.49 -8.25 4.33
C ARG A 49 11.90 -8.02 2.94
N TRP A 50 10.73 -8.60 2.68
CA TRP A 50 10.03 -8.43 1.40
C TRP A 50 9.73 -6.97 1.10
N VAL A 51 9.17 -6.21 2.06
CA VAL A 51 8.91 -4.76 1.89
C VAL A 51 10.20 -4.01 1.56
N LYS A 52 11.30 -4.32 2.26
CA LYS A 52 12.60 -3.68 2.03
C LYS A 52 13.17 -4.00 0.64
N GLU A 53 13.19 -5.27 0.25
CA GLU A 53 13.80 -5.74 -1.00
C GLU A 53 12.97 -5.33 -2.21
N GLU A 54 11.66 -5.62 -2.21
CA GLU A 54 10.77 -5.28 -3.31
C GLU A 54 10.51 -3.77 -3.39
N GLY A 55 10.40 -3.09 -2.25
CA GLY A 55 10.23 -1.64 -2.20
C GLY A 55 11.44 -0.92 -2.80
N LYS A 56 12.66 -1.34 -2.45
CA LYS A 56 13.89 -0.80 -3.05
C LYS A 56 13.93 -1.04 -4.55
N TRP A 57 13.62 -2.27 -4.98
CA TRP A 57 13.63 -2.61 -6.40
C TRP A 57 12.62 -1.77 -7.20
N LEU A 58 11.38 -1.69 -6.70
CA LEU A 58 10.33 -0.90 -7.36
C LEU A 58 10.69 0.58 -7.41
N HIS A 59 11.19 1.13 -6.31
CA HIS A 59 11.65 2.52 -6.24
C HIS A 59 12.74 2.82 -7.27
N MET A 60 13.75 1.98 -7.38
CA MET A 60 14.83 2.15 -8.36
C MET A 60 14.30 2.15 -9.79
N ASN A 61 13.51 1.14 -10.16
CA ASN A 61 12.97 1.04 -11.52
C ASN A 61 11.99 2.18 -11.87
N LEU A 62 11.26 2.71 -10.90
CA LEU A 62 10.41 3.90 -11.09
C LEU A 62 11.24 5.18 -11.23
N SER A 63 12.40 5.26 -10.58
CA SER A 63 13.32 6.40 -10.69
C SER A 63 13.99 6.52 -12.05
N ASP A 64 14.01 5.46 -12.86
CA ASP A 64 14.56 5.47 -14.22
C ASP A 64 13.68 6.26 -15.21
N PHE A 65 12.42 6.55 -14.85
CA PHE A 65 11.54 7.34 -15.68
C PHE A 65 11.72 8.85 -15.42
N TYR A 66 12.02 9.61 -16.45
CA TYR A 66 12.24 11.06 -16.34
C TYR A 66 11.02 11.84 -15.80
N THR A 67 9.81 11.37 -16.11
CA THR A 67 8.56 12.04 -15.73
C THR A 67 8.02 11.60 -14.38
N ILE A 68 8.60 10.57 -13.76
CA ILE A 68 8.15 9.99 -12.49
C ILE A 68 9.18 10.25 -11.39
N LYS A 69 8.69 10.66 -10.23
CA LYS A 69 9.47 10.78 -9.01
C LYS A 69 8.83 9.93 -7.91
N PRO A 70 9.32 8.71 -7.65
CA PRO A 70 8.88 7.94 -6.50
C PRO A 70 9.36 8.60 -5.20
N LEU A 71 8.51 8.61 -4.17
CA LEU A 71 8.89 9.11 -2.85
C LEU A 71 9.45 7.96 -1.99
N PRO A 72 10.36 8.24 -1.04
CA PRO A 72 10.81 7.23 -0.09
C PRO A 72 9.62 6.59 0.64
N SER A 73 9.64 5.26 0.79
CA SER A 73 8.59 4.51 1.47
C SER A 73 9.18 3.40 2.33
N ALA A 74 8.60 3.23 3.52
CA ALA A 74 8.88 2.11 4.42
C ALA A 74 7.65 1.17 4.55
N THR A 75 6.66 1.32 3.66
CA THR A 75 5.42 0.54 3.67
C THR A 75 5.29 -0.33 2.43
N ASN A 76 4.20 -1.07 2.33
CA ASN A 76 3.85 -1.87 1.16
C ASN A 76 3.20 -1.04 0.03
N PHE A 77 3.46 0.27 -0.01
CA PHE A 77 3.00 1.18 -1.05
C PHE A 77 4.14 2.07 -1.51
N GLN A 78 4.12 2.43 -2.79
CA GLN A 78 4.99 3.44 -3.39
C GLN A 78 4.13 4.62 -3.85
N LEU A 79 4.28 5.78 -3.22
CA LEU A 79 3.69 7.03 -3.69
C LEU A 79 4.58 7.64 -4.77
N ILE A 80 3.96 8.12 -5.83
CA ILE A 80 4.63 8.64 -7.02
C ILE A 80 4.09 10.02 -7.32
N LYS A 81 5.00 10.97 -7.56
CA LYS A 81 4.68 12.25 -8.19
C LYS A 81 5.07 12.19 -9.66
N SER A 82 4.15 12.56 -10.55
CA SER A 82 4.39 12.66 -11.99
C SER A 82 4.47 14.11 -12.43
N LYS A 83 5.27 14.39 -13.45
CA LYS A 83 5.29 15.71 -14.13
C LYS A 83 4.09 15.92 -15.05
N ILE A 84 3.41 14.84 -15.43
CA ILE A 84 2.22 14.82 -16.29
C ILE A 84 1.03 14.25 -15.53
N SER A 85 -0.19 14.54 -16.01
CA SER A 85 -1.41 13.94 -15.46
C SER A 85 -1.36 12.41 -15.54
N THR A 86 -1.67 11.72 -14.44
CA THR A 86 -1.69 10.27 -14.35
C THR A 86 -3.02 9.64 -14.78
N LEU A 87 -4.05 10.44 -15.10
CA LEU A 87 -5.40 9.94 -15.37
C LEU A 87 -5.44 8.99 -16.56
N ASN A 88 -4.82 9.39 -17.69
CA ASN A 88 -4.74 8.53 -18.86
C ASN A 88 -3.93 7.26 -18.61
N ILE A 89 -2.86 7.36 -17.82
CA ILE A 89 -2.04 6.21 -17.42
C ILE A 89 -2.90 5.22 -16.63
N ILE A 90 -3.62 5.70 -15.61
CA ILE A 90 -4.48 4.88 -14.75
C ILE A 90 -5.56 4.17 -15.58
N GLU A 91 -6.25 4.90 -16.47
CA GLU A 91 -7.33 4.32 -17.28
C GLU A 91 -6.82 3.27 -18.28
N ASN A 92 -5.73 3.56 -18.98
CA ASN A 92 -5.14 2.61 -19.92
C ASN A 92 -4.58 1.35 -19.22
N LEU A 93 -3.95 1.50 -18.05
CA LEU A 93 -3.47 0.35 -17.28
C LEU A 93 -4.62 -0.49 -16.72
N LYS A 94 -5.72 0.15 -16.34
CA LYS A 94 -6.95 -0.52 -15.91
C LYS A 94 -7.51 -1.43 -17.01
N GLN A 95 -7.51 -0.98 -18.28
CA GLN A 95 -7.92 -1.82 -19.42
C GLN A 95 -7.03 -3.05 -19.61
N ARG A 96 -5.78 -3.00 -19.14
CA ARG A 96 -4.84 -4.14 -19.12
C ARG A 96 -4.92 -4.97 -17.83
N GLY A 97 -5.92 -4.74 -16.97
CA GLY A 97 -6.09 -5.42 -15.68
C GLY A 97 -5.13 -4.96 -14.58
N ILE A 98 -4.42 -3.83 -14.76
CA ILE A 98 -3.51 -3.25 -13.77
C ILE A 98 -4.21 -2.07 -13.09
N LEU A 99 -4.58 -2.24 -11.83
CA LEU A 99 -5.26 -1.21 -11.05
C LEU A 99 -4.25 -0.41 -10.21
N LEU A 100 -4.12 0.87 -10.53
CA LEU A 100 -3.35 1.83 -9.75
C LEU A 100 -4.28 2.72 -8.93
N ARG A 101 -3.81 3.20 -7.79
CA ARG A 101 -4.61 4.08 -6.92
C ARG A 101 -4.47 5.54 -7.35
N ASP A 102 -5.55 6.11 -7.86
CA ASP A 102 -5.72 7.55 -8.01
C ASP A 102 -5.69 8.24 -6.64
N CYS A 103 -4.85 9.26 -6.50
CA CYS A 103 -4.64 9.94 -5.23
C CYS A 103 -5.42 11.24 -5.08
N ARG A 104 -6.27 11.64 -6.02
CA ARG A 104 -7.07 12.89 -5.96
C ARG A 104 -8.03 12.96 -4.77
N SER A 105 -8.42 11.81 -4.21
CA SER A 105 -9.26 11.75 -3.00
C SER A 105 -8.50 12.09 -1.71
N PHE A 106 -7.19 12.24 -1.74
CA PHE A 106 -6.39 12.64 -0.59
C PHE A 106 -6.17 14.15 -0.58
N ILE A 107 -6.24 14.75 0.60
CA ILE A 107 -6.01 16.20 0.78
C ILE A 107 -4.61 16.56 0.25
N ASN A 108 -4.53 17.64 -0.53
CA ASN A 108 -3.31 18.18 -1.14
C ASN A 108 -2.67 17.29 -2.23
N LEU A 109 -3.36 16.26 -2.71
CA LEU A 109 -2.93 15.50 -3.89
C LEU A 109 -3.87 15.76 -5.07
N ASN A 110 -3.32 15.78 -6.28
CA ASN A 110 -4.02 16.05 -7.52
C ASN A 110 -3.80 14.92 -8.53
N GLU A 111 -4.14 15.15 -9.80
CA GLU A 111 -3.98 14.19 -10.91
C GLU A 111 -2.53 13.83 -11.24
N ASN A 112 -1.56 14.52 -10.67
CA ASN A 112 -0.14 14.19 -10.82
C ASN A 112 0.36 13.17 -9.81
N TRP A 113 -0.53 12.61 -8.98
CA TRP A 113 -0.17 11.67 -7.96
C TRP A 113 -0.88 10.34 -8.13
N LEU A 114 -0.12 9.28 -8.04
CA LEU A 114 -0.64 7.92 -7.97
C LEU A 114 0.10 7.09 -6.92
N ARG A 115 -0.53 6.02 -6.47
CA ARG A 115 0.04 5.08 -5.52
C ARG A 115 0.03 3.69 -6.09
N ILE A 116 1.17 3.02 -6.05
CA ILE A 116 1.36 1.62 -6.46
C ILE A 116 1.46 0.76 -5.20
N SER A 117 0.70 -0.33 -5.14
CA SER A 117 0.87 -1.36 -4.12
C SER A 117 2.08 -2.21 -4.45
N LEU A 118 2.86 -2.55 -3.43
CA LEU A 118 3.97 -3.48 -3.58
C LEU A 118 3.40 -4.90 -3.75
N LEU A 119 3.80 -5.57 -4.82
CA LEU A 119 3.34 -6.90 -5.19
C LEU A 119 4.52 -7.86 -5.26
N LYS A 120 4.29 -9.09 -5.76
CA LYS A 120 5.39 -10.01 -6.08
C LYS A 120 6.23 -9.44 -7.23
N ARG A 121 7.49 -9.87 -7.34
CA ARG A 121 8.45 -9.39 -8.35
C ARG A 121 7.88 -9.43 -9.77
N GLU A 122 7.26 -10.52 -10.16
CA GLU A 122 6.70 -10.71 -11.50
C GLU A 122 5.62 -9.67 -11.82
N GLN A 123 4.77 -9.37 -10.85
CA GLN A 123 3.70 -8.38 -10.98
C GLN A 123 4.27 -6.96 -10.98
N ASN A 124 5.28 -6.68 -10.16
CA ASN A 124 5.98 -5.39 -10.17
C ASN A 124 6.66 -5.14 -11.52
N ILE A 125 7.26 -6.17 -12.14
CA ILE A 125 7.83 -6.11 -13.49
C ILE A 125 6.75 -5.78 -14.52
N GLN A 126 5.57 -6.40 -14.43
CA GLN A 126 4.46 -6.10 -15.34
C GLN A 126 4.03 -4.63 -15.24
N ILE A 127 3.96 -4.07 -14.03
CA ILE A 127 3.64 -2.65 -13.82
C ILE A 127 4.70 -1.76 -14.46
N ILE A 128 5.99 -2.02 -14.20
CA ILE A 128 7.10 -1.24 -14.78
C ILE A 128 7.07 -1.30 -16.31
N ASN A 129 6.88 -2.48 -16.89
CA ASN A 129 6.83 -2.63 -18.35
C ASN A 129 5.61 -1.92 -18.95
N ALA A 130 4.45 -2.00 -18.29
CA ALA A 130 3.26 -1.29 -18.76
C ALA A 130 3.39 0.22 -18.66
N LEU A 131 4.13 0.73 -17.67
CA LEU A 131 4.42 2.17 -17.56
C LEU A 131 5.34 2.70 -18.67
N LYS A 132 6.25 1.89 -19.22
CA LYS A 132 7.16 2.30 -20.31
C LYS A 132 6.45 2.85 -21.54
N ASP A 133 5.23 2.40 -21.79
CA ASP A 133 4.42 2.83 -22.93
C ASP A 133 3.91 4.27 -22.78
N TYR A 134 3.88 4.81 -21.56
CA TYR A 134 3.25 6.10 -21.23
C TYR A 134 4.21 7.10 -20.59
N VAL A 135 5.31 6.63 -20.06
CA VAL A 135 6.24 7.44 -19.24
C VAL A 135 7.66 7.21 -19.77
N LYS A 136 8.19 8.23 -20.42
CA LYS A 136 9.58 8.24 -20.89
C LYS A 136 10.46 9.00 -19.92
#